data_f2bd09e8d98d6cb07ef50b1a1de5ce8a
#
_entry.id   f2bd09e8d98d6cb07ef50b1a1de5ce8a
#
_cell.length_a   1.000
_cell.length_b   1.000
_cell.length_c   1.000
_cell.angle_alpha   90.00
_cell.angle_beta   90.00
_cell.angle_gamma   90.00
#
_symmetry.space_group_name_H-M   'P 1'
#
loop_
_entity.id
_entity.type
_entity.pdbx_description
1 polymer ?
#
loop_
_entity_poly.entity_id
_entity_poly.type
_entity_poly.pdbx_seq_one_letter_code
_entity_poly.pdbx_strand_id
1 'polypeptide(L)'
;MTSPLWVVVPAYQEADRIDGTLTSLAAQTDRDFTLLIVDNGSTDGTVERALRFAATAPFPVEVLTEPERGVGSAVDTGFRYAIDRGATMLARTDADCLPHPGWVGAARAGLRGGAGMVIGQLRARRDETGALGRASFRALVVLANAMGKLRPSNRDSAFRAPYRMHAGNNMAITADLYLAVGGMPRQPAPTDQIFRNRIRRHTPAVAYSRSMVVENSIRRLASYGVLGTARWYLDQGSRGLDPDPR
;
A
#
# COMPACT_ATOMS: atom_id res chain seq x y z
N MET A 1 -12.27 10.49 21.21
CA MET A 1 -11.10 11.05 20.50
C MET A 1 -10.81 10.14 19.32
N THR A 2 -10.66 10.66 18.11
CA THR A 2 -10.29 9.88 16.94
C THR A 2 -8.86 9.35 17.10
N SER A 3 -8.56 8.12 16.67
CA SER A 3 -7.21 7.57 16.68
C SER A 3 -6.27 8.44 15.85
N PRO A 4 -5.03 8.70 16.31
CA PRO A 4 -4.06 9.43 15.51
C PRO A 4 -3.56 8.62 14.30
N LEU A 5 -3.87 7.32 14.19
CA LEU A 5 -3.51 6.46 13.07
C LEU A 5 -4.73 6.11 12.22
N TRP A 6 -4.63 6.41 10.92
CA TRP A 6 -5.63 6.02 9.94
C TRP A 6 -5.05 5.03 8.96
N VAL A 7 -5.82 3.99 8.67
CA VAL A 7 -5.53 3.00 7.62
C VAL A 7 -6.39 3.32 6.41
N VAL A 8 -5.77 3.59 5.27
CA VAL A 8 -6.46 3.89 4.01
C VAL A 8 -6.35 2.67 3.09
N VAL A 9 -7.50 2.25 2.58
CA VAL A 9 -7.65 1.15 1.63
C VAL A 9 -8.30 1.69 0.35
N PRO A 10 -7.51 1.97 -0.70
CA PRO A 10 -8.08 2.29 -2.00
C PRO A 10 -8.70 1.02 -2.60
N ALA A 11 -9.90 1.14 -3.16
CA ALA A 11 -10.64 0.02 -3.76
C ALA A 11 -11.18 0.41 -5.14
N TYR A 12 -11.06 -0.52 -6.10
CA TYR A 12 -11.68 -0.41 -7.42
C TYR A 12 -11.93 -1.80 -7.98
N GLN A 13 -13.21 -2.19 -8.15
CA GLN A 13 -13.63 -3.50 -8.66
C GLN A 13 -13.00 -4.68 -7.88
N GLU A 14 -13.14 -4.66 -6.56
CA GLU A 14 -12.54 -5.65 -5.66
C GLU A 14 -13.59 -6.43 -4.83
N ALA A 15 -14.84 -6.53 -5.32
CA ALA A 15 -15.91 -7.24 -4.61
C ALA A 15 -15.50 -8.67 -4.20
N ASP A 16 -14.76 -9.38 -5.04
CA ASP A 16 -14.34 -10.76 -4.76
C ASP A 16 -13.22 -10.89 -3.71
N ARG A 17 -12.56 -9.77 -3.34
CA ARG A 17 -11.35 -9.82 -2.49
C ARG A 17 -11.40 -8.95 -1.26
N ILE A 18 -12.16 -7.87 -1.30
CA ILE A 18 -12.18 -6.87 -0.23
C ILE A 18 -12.56 -7.48 1.12
N ASP A 19 -13.45 -8.46 1.16
CA ASP A 19 -13.87 -9.12 2.41
C ASP A 19 -12.68 -9.79 3.14
N GLY A 20 -11.74 -10.37 2.40
CA GLY A 20 -10.50 -10.92 2.98
C GLY A 20 -9.64 -9.85 3.63
N THR A 21 -9.47 -8.70 2.95
CA THR A 21 -8.73 -7.54 3.48
C THR A 21 -9.39 -7.00 4.74
N LEU A 22 -10.72 -6.79 4.71
CA LEU A 22 -11.48 -6.28 5.84
C LEU A 22 -11.44 -7.23 7.05
N THR A 23 -11.56 -8.53 6.80
CA THR A 23 -11.43 -9.56 7.84
C THR A 23 -10.03 -9.55 8.47
N SER A 24 -8.97 -9.40 7.65
CA SER A 24 -7.60 -9.32 8.15
C SER A 24 -7.34 -8.05 8.98
N LEU A 25 -7.99 -6.95 8.64
CA LEU A 25 -7.96 -5.72 9.44
C LEU A 25 -8.76 -5.87 10.74
N ALA A 26 -9.92 -6.54 10.73
CA ALA A 26 -10.67 -6.86 11.95
C ALA A 26 -9.88 -7.75 12.93
N ALA A 27 -8.97 -8.57 12.39
CA ALA A 27 -8.09 -9.45 13.18
C ALA A 27 -6.82 -8.75 13.73
N GLN A 28 -6.66 -7.44 13.53
CA GLN A 28 -5.50 -6.72 14.07
C GLN A 28 -5.48 -6.74 15.60
N THR A 29 -4.30 -6.95 16.16
CA THR A 29 -4.08 -6.93 17.63
C THR A 29 -4.10 -5.51 18.19
N ASP A 30 -3.65 -4.53 17.40
CA ASP A 30 -3.79 -3.10 17.70
C ASP A 30 -5.01 -2.58 16.93
N ARG A 31 -6.09 -2.27 17.67
CA ARG A 31 -7.36 -1.79 17.12
C ARG A 31 -7.57 -0.29 17.28
N ASP A 32 -6.58 0.43 17.79
CA ASP A 32 -6.62 1.88 17.93
C ASP A 32 -6.30 2.57 16.60
N PHE A 33 -7.16 2.40 15.60
CA PHE A 33 -7.07 3.07 14.32
C PHE A 33 -8.46 3.33 13.73
N THR A 34 -8.54 4.29 12.81
CA THR A 34 -9.71 4.48 11.96
C THR A 34 -9.41 3.89 10.58
N LEU A 35 -10.32 3.08 10.05
CA LEU A 35 -10.23 2.57 8.68
C LEU A 35 -10.98 3.51 7.74
N LEU A 36 -10.34 3.92 6.66
CA LEU A 36 -10.96 4.64 5.56
C LEU A 36 -10.85 3.81 4.27
N ILE A 37 -11.98 3.41 3.73
CA ILE A 37 -12.06 2.76 2.43
C ILE A 37 -12.37 3.85 1.40
N VAL A 38 -11.52 3.97 0.38
CA VAL A 38 -11.71 4.95 -0.69
C VAL A 38 -12.07 4.22 -1.97
N ASP A 39 -13.34 4.23 -2.31
CA ASP A 39 -13.84 3.67 -3.55
C ASP A 39 -13.52 4.58 -4.73
N ASN A 40 -12.90 4.04 -5.77
CA ASN A 40 -12.51 4.79 -6.96
C ASN A 40 -13.45 4.52 -8.15
N GLY A 41 -14.76 4.46 -7.85
CA GLY A 41 -15.83 4.29 -8.83
C GLY A 41 -16.07 2.83 -9.22
N SER A 42 -16.19 1.94 -8.24
CA SER A 42 -16.58 0.54 -8.44
C SER A 42 -18.06 0.40 -8.83
N THR A 43 -18.36 -0.66 -9.58
CA THR A 43 -19.72 -1.01 -10.04
C THR A 43 -20.07 -2.47 -9.77
N ASP A 44 -19.21 -3.21 -9.05
CA ASP A 44 -19.26 -4.65 -8.86
C ASP A 44 -19.76 -5.09 -7.47
N GLY A 45 -20.22 -4.15 -6.63
CA GLY A 45 -20.64 -4.45 -5.25
C GLY A 45 -19.53 -4.24 -4.20
N THR A 46 -18.39 -3.68 -4.57
CA THR A 46 -17.29 -3.36 -3.63
C THR A 46 -17.78 -2.43 -2.51
N VAL A 47 -18.51 -1.37 -2.86
CA VAL A 47 -19.02 -0.36 -1.90
C VAL A 47 -19.99 -0.99 -0.92
N GLU A 48 -20.93 -1.80 -1.39
CA GLU A 48 -21.92 -2.48 -0.55
C GLU A 48 -21.25 -3.41 0.47
N ARG A 49 -20.14 -4.08 0.09
CA ARG A 49 -19.36 -4.92 1.02
C ARG A 49 -18.66 -4.07 2.07
N ALA A 50 -18.05 -2.96 1.66
CA ALA A 50 -17.40 -2.00 2.56
C ALA A 50 -18.39 -1.44 3.59
N LEU A 51 -19.59 -1.02 3.16
CA LEU A 51 -20.62 -0.49 4.04
C LEU A 51 -21.19 -1.55 5.00
N ARG A 52 -21.39 -2.80 4.54
CA ARG A 52 -21.80 -3.89 5.44
C ARG A 52 -20.76 -4.16 6.51
N PHE A 53 -19.47 -4.18 6.15
CA PHE A 53 -18.40 -4.33 7.12
C PHE A 53 -18.37 -3.17 8.13
N ALA A 54 -18.52 -1.93 7.66
CA ALA A 54 -18.51 -0.74 8.51
C ALA A 54 -19.57 -0.80 9.63
N ALA A 55 -20.73 -1.41 9.35
CA ALA A 55 -21.82 -1.55 10.34
C ALA A 55 -21.49 -2.49 11.52
N THR A 56 -20.50 -3.36 11.39
CA THR A 56 -20.15 -4.40 12.39
C THR A 56 -18.68 -4.40 12.79
N ALA A 57 -17.89 -3.48 12.27
CA ALA A 57 -16.44 -3.42 12.50
C ALA A 57 -16.12 -3.12 13.98
N PRO A 58 -15.02 -3.69 14.52
CA PRO A 58 -14.63 -3.48 15.91
C PRO A 58 -13.84 -2.17 16.14
N PHE A 59 -13.79 -1.29 15.15
CA PHE A 59 -13.16 0.03 15.15
C PHE A 59 -13.90 0.97 14.20
N PRO A 60 -13.68 2.29 14.24
CA PRO A 60 -14.31 3.23 13.32
C PRO A 60 -13.96 2.94 11.87
N VAL A 61 -14.99 2.93 11.00
CA VAL A 61 -14.83 2.73 9.55
C VAL A 61 -15.61 3.81 8.81
N GLU A 62 -14.94 4.43 7.85
CA GLU A 62 -15.55 5.37 6.93
C GLU A 62 -15.36 4.90 5.48
N VAL A 63 -16.32 5.22 4.61
CA VAL A 63 -16.28 4.92 3.18
C VAL A 63 -16.42 6.22 2.41
N LEU A 64 -15.48 6.48 1.52
CA LEU A 64 -15.42 7.68 0.71
C LEU A 64 -15.35 7.31 -0.78
N THR A 65 -15.94 8.12 -1.65
CA THR A 65 -15.80 7.96 -3.11
C THR A 65 -14.82 8.99 -3.66
N GLU A 66 -13.87 8.54 -4.49
CA GLU A 66 -12.98 9.38 -5.27
C GLU A 66 -13.31 9.23 -6.75
N PRO A 67 -13.87 10.29 -7.41
CA PRO A 67 -14.28 10.21 -8.80
C PRO A 67 -13.11 10.22 -9.80
N GLU A 68 -11.96 10.82 -9.44
CA GLU A 68 -10.79 10.85 -10.30
C GLU A 68 -10.12 9.47 -10.32
N ARG A 69 -10.14 8.83 -11.49
CA ARG A 69 -9.57 7.50 -11.67
C ARG A 69 -8.08 7.44 -11.39
N GLY A 70 -7.68 6.42 -10.63
CA GLY A 70 -6.30 6.11 -10.34
C GLY A 70 -6.03 5.88 -8.85
N VAL A 71 -5.21 4.87 -8.56
CA VAL A 71 -4.84 4.54 -7.18
C VAL A 71 -4.17 5.70 -6.45
N GLY A 72 -3.42 6.55 -7.19
CA GLY A 72 -2.80 7.75 -6.61
C GLY A 72 -3.83 8.75 -6.13
N SER A 73 -4.90 8.99 -6.90
CA SER A 73 -5.99 9.89 -6.56
C SER A 73 -6.75 9.37 -5.34
N ALA A 74 -7.10 8.09 -5.30
CA ALA A 74 -7.79 7.49 -4.18
C ALA A 74 -6.97 7.56 -2.87
N VAL A 75 -5.66 7.27 -2.95
CA VAL A 75 -4.78 7.36 -1.78
C VAL A 75 -4.57 8.79 -1.33
N ASP A 76 -4.35 9.74 -2.26
CA ASP A 76 -4.16 11.15 -1.91
C ASP A 76 -5.40 11.73 -1.24
N THR A 77 -6.57 11.46 -1.80
CA THR A 77 -7.85 11.88 -1.20
C THR A 77 -8.04 11.26 0.17
N GLY A 78 -7.80 9.97 0.33
CA GLY A 78 -7.93 9.29 1.62
C GLY A 78 -6.97 9.83 2.69
N PHE A 79 -5.72 10.05 2.34
CA PHE A 79 -4.73 10.56 3.28
C PHE A 79 -5.00 12.02 3.67
N ARG A 80 -5.38 12.88 2.72
CA ARG A 80 -5.78 14.28 3.05
C ARG A 80 -7.02 14.32 3.92
N TYR A 81 -8.03 13.52 3.58
CA TYR A 81 -9.24 13.39 4.37
C TYR A 81 -8.95 12.99 5.83
N ALA A 82 -8.06 12.01 6.03
CA ALA A 82 -7.62 11.59 7.35
C ALA A 82 -6.87 12.70 8.10
N ILE A 83 -5.96 13.41 7.42
CA ILE A 83 -5.20 14.54 7.99
C ILE A 83 -6.13 15.66 8.44
N ASP A 84 -7.11 16.02 7.61
CA ASP A 84 -8.10 17.07 7.94
C ASP A 84 -8.95 16.70 9.17
N ARG A 85 -8.99 15.41 9.54
CA ARG A 85 -9.63 14.86 10.76
C ARG A 85 -8.65 14.61 11.91
N GLY A 86 -7.44 15.15 11.81
CA GLY A 86 -6.45 15.10 12.88
C GLY A 86 -5.57 13.84 12.89
N ALA A 87 -5.52 13.05 11.78
CA ALA A 87 -4.57 11.98 11.67
C ALA A 87 -3.14 12.52 11.69
N THR A 88 -2.29 11.95 12.54
CA THR A 88 -0.85 12.23 12.57
C THR A 88 -0.02 11.10 11.97
N MET A 89 -0.62 9.91 11.86
CA MET A 89 -0.05 8.71 11.26
C MET A 89 -1.00 8.13 10.22
N LEU A 90 -0.46 7.77 9.07
CA LEU A 90 -1.19 7.23 7.93
C LEU A 90 -0.59 5.89 7.57
N ALA A 91 -1.40 4.90 7.26
CA ALA A 91 -0.96 3.63 6.73
C ALA A 91 -1.80 3.24 5.51
N ARG A 92 -1.21 2.50 4.56
CA ARG A 92 -1.91 2.01 3.37
C ARG A 92 -1.73 0.51 3.22
N THR A 93 -2.84 -0.15 2.93
CA THR A 93 -2.88 -1.47 2.30
C THR A 93 -3.90 -1.45 1.17
N ASP A 94 -3.82 -2.38 0.20
CA ASP A 94 -4.77 -2.40 -0.91
C ASP A 94 -5.90 -3.41 -0.65
N ALA A 95 -7.02 -3.29 -1.37
CA ALA A 95 -8.25 -4.05 -1.15
C ALA A 95 -8.15 -5.55 -1.49
N ASP A 96 -7.03 -6.01 -2.06
CA ASP A 96 -6.71 -7.41 -2.37
C ASP A 96 -5.60 -8.00 -1.48
N CYS A 97 -5.20 -7.27 -0.45
CA CYS A 97 -4.07 -7.59 0.42
C CYS A 97 -4.52 -8.05 1.81
N LEU A 98 -3.74 -8.94 2.44
CA LEU A 98 -4.01 -9.45 3.78
C LEU A 98 -2.93 -9.00 4.77
N PRO A 99 -3.12 -7.88 5.50
CA PRO A 99 -2.25 -7.49 6.60
C PRO A 99 -2.23 -8.54 7.72
N HIS A 100 -1.03 -8.92 8.19
CA HIS A 100 -0.90 -9.82 9.35
C HIS A 100 -1.40 -9.15 10.64
N PRO A 101 -1.81 -9.92 11.68
CA PRO A 101 -2.42 -9.37 12.89
C PRO A 101 -1.60 -8.29 13.64
N GLY A 102 -0.28 -8.28 13.49
CA GLY A 102 0.60 -7.27 14.09
C GLY A 102 0.93 -6.07 13.19
N TRP A 103 0.29 -5.94 12.03
CA TRP A 103 0.67 -4.97 11.00
C TRP A 103 0.46 -3.51 11.46
N VAL A 104 -0.72 -3.20 12.04
CA VAL A 104 -1.03 -1.85 12.57
C VAL A 104 -0.07 -1.46 13.69
N GLY A 105 0.16 -2.36 14.65
CA GLY A 105 1.10 -2.13 15.75
C GLY A 105 2.54 -1.91 15.25
N ALA A 106 2.98 -2.65 14.23
CA ALA A 106 4.31 -2.49 13.64
C ALA A 106 4.45 -1.15 12.88
N ALA A 107 3.40 -0.71 12.18
CA ALA A 107 3.36 0.61 11.53
C ALA A 107 3.47 1.72 12.57
N ARG A 108 2.64 1.69 13.61
CA ARG A 108 2.65 2.64 14.74
C ARG A 108 4.00 2.68 15.45
N ALA A 109 4.54 1.53 15.79
CA ALA A 109 5.83 1.43 16.49
C ALA A 109 6.97 2.04 15.66
N GLY A 110 7.00 1.78 14.36
CA GLY A 110 8.01 2.35 13.47
C GLY A 110 7.95 3.87 13.37
N LEU A 111 6.74 4.45 13.22
CA LEU A 111 6.54 5.89 13.15
C LEU A 111 6.85 6.57 14.50
N ARG A 112 6.39 6.01 15.62
CA ARG A 112 6.71 6.52 16.97
C ARG A 112 8.20 6.39 17.30
N GLY A 113 8.90 5.43 16.68
CA GLY A 113 10.35 5.27 16.79
C GLY A 113 11.17 6.28 16.01
N GLY A 114 10.55 7.31 15.42
CA GLY A 114 11.22 8.41 14.72
C GLY A 114 11.35 8.21 13.21
N ALA A 115 10.78 7.15 12.63
CA ALA A 115 10.70 7.04 11.19
C ALA A 115 9.64 8.00 10.63
N GLY A 116 9.98 8.76 9.59
CA GLY A 116 9.00 9.52 8.83
C GLY A 116 8.15 8.62 7.93
N MET A 117 8.77 7.53 7.42
CA MET A 117 8.09 6.48 6.65
C MET A 117 8.56 5.09 7.06
N VAL A 118 7.62 4.15 7.14
CA VAL A 118 7.89 2.73 7.37
C VAL A 118 7.44 1.94 6.14
N ILE A 119 8.32 1.07 5.65
CA ILE A 119 8.06 0.14 4.56
C ILE A 119 7.98 -1.26 5.14
N GLY A 120 6.94 -2.02 4.80
CA GLY A 120 6.73 -3.36 5.30
C GLY A 120 7.25 -4.49 4.39
N GLN A 121 7.19 -5.70 4.90
CA GLN A 121 7.55 -6.94 4.20
C GLN A 121 6.38 -7.45 3.36
N LEU A 122 6.64 -7.81 2.10
CA LEU A 122 5.66 -8.43 1.20
C LEU A 122 5.81 -9.94 1.21
N ARG A 123 4.68 -10.64 1.21
CA ARG A 123 4.58 -12.09 1.00
C ARG A 123 3.50 -12.37 -0.05
N ALA A 124 3.57 -13.50 -0.74
CA ALA A 124 2.45 -13.95 -1.58
C ALA A 124 1.35 -14.54 -0.71
N ARG A 125 0.09 -14.31 -1.07
CA ARG A 125 -1.09 -14.86 -0.39
C ARG A 125 -1.03 -16.40 -0.41
N ARG A 126 -1.31 -16.98 0.76
CA ARG A 126 -1.26 -18.44 0.96
C ARG A 126 -2.46 -19.15 0.36
N ASP A 127 -3.59 -18.48 0.27
CA ASP A 127 -4.82 -18.97 -0.34
C ASP A 127 -4.78 -18.94 -1.88
N GLU A 128 -3.88 -18.15 -2.48
CA GLU A 128 -3.73 -18.07 -3.93
C GLU A 128 -2.60 -18.95 -4.48
N THR A 129 -1.64 -19.40 -3.65
CA THR A 129 -0.49 -20.16 -4.15
C THR A 129 0.11 -21.12 -3.14
N GLY A 130 0.66 -22.25 -3.64
CA GLY A 130 1.40 -23.23 -2.86
C GLY A 130 2.81 -22.76 -2.47
N ALA A 131 3.57 -23.63 -1.82
CA ALA A 131 4.91 -23.33 -1.29
C ALA A 131 5.89 -22.85 -2.38
N LEU A 132 5.86 -23.47 -3.55
CA LEU A 132 6.74 -23.11 -4.68
C LEU A 132 6.44 -21.70 -5.20
N GLY A 133 5.17 -21.33 -5.38
CA GLY A 133 4.78 -19.98 -5.82
C GLY A 133 5.18 -18.90 -4.81
N ARG A 134 5.05 -19.20 -3.50
CA ARG A 134 5.52 -18.29 -2.44
C ARG A 134 7.04 -18.11 -2.46
N ALA A 135 7.79 -19.18 -2.68
CA ALA A 135 9.25 -19.12 -2.81
C ALA A 135 9.66 -18.31 -4.05
N SER A 136 9.00 -18.53 -5.18
CA SER A 136 9.24 -17.78 -6.42
C SER A 136 8.93 -16.29 -6.26
N PHE A 137 7.81 -15.94 -5.63
CA PHE A 137 7.46 -14.55 -5.33
C PHE A 137 8.52 -13.88 -4.42
N ARG A 138 8.98 -14.59 -3.38
CA ARG A 138 10.05 -14.10 -2.50
C ARG A 138 11.34 -13.85 -3.26
N ALA A 139 11.75 -14.78 -4.12
CA ALA A 139 12.94 -14.64 -4.96
C ALA A 139 12.82 -13.43 -5.91
N LEU A 140 11.63 -13.24 -6.53
CA LEU A 140 11.34 -12.10 -7.38
C LEU A 140 11.45 -10.77 -6.63
N VAL A 141 10.91 -10.67 -5.41
CA VAL A 141 11.00 -9.47 -4.56
C VAL A 141 12.46 -9.16 -4.20
N VAL A 142 13.24 -10.18 -3.84
CA VAL A 142 14.69 -10.02 -3.53
C VAL A 142 15.45 -9.56 -4.76
N LEU A 143 15.22 -10.18 -5.91
CA LEU A 143 15.87 -9.81 -7.18
C LEU A 143 15.50 -8.38 -7.61
N ALA A 144 14.22 -8.02 -7.56
CA ALA A 144 13.76 -6.68 -7.89
C ALA A 144 14.38 -5.60 -6.99
N ASN A 145 14.53 -5.91 -5.68
CA ASN A 145 15.21 -5.00 -4.76
C ASN A 145 16.71 -4.87 -5.08
N ALA A 146 17.40 -5.96 -5.39
CA ALA A 146 18.81 -5.95 -5.79
C ALA A 146 19.02 -5.16 -7.09
N MET A 147 18.23 -5.45 -8.11
CA MET A 147 18.27 -4.72 -9.39
C MET A 147 17.97 -3.23 -9.22
N GLY A 148 16.95 -2.90 -8.39
CA GLY A 148 16.64 -1.51 -8.09
C GLY A 148 17.79 -0.75 -7.43
N LYS A 149 18.56 -1.38 -6.55
CA LYS A 149 19.76 -0.80 -5.93
C LYS A 149 20.90 -0.58 -6.94
N LEU A 150 20.98 -1.42 -7.96
CA LEU A 150 22.03 -1.34 -9.00
C LEU A 150 21.74 -0.28 -10.06
N ARG A 151 20.47 0.14 -10.23
CA ARG A 151 20.11 1.14 -11.24
C ARG A 151 20.77 2.50 -10.95
N PRO A 152 21.46 3.11 -11.94
CA PRO A 152 22.07 4.45 -11.80
C PRO A 152 21.07 5.51 -11.32
N SER A 153 19.85 5.49 -11.87
CA SER A 153 18.78 6.42 -11.49
C SER A 153 18.35 6.36 -10.02
N ASN A 154 18.69 5.30 -9.29
CA ASN A 154 18.45 5.16 -7.86
C ASN A 154 19.66 5.51 -6.97
N ARG A 155 20.79 5.86 -7.58
CA ARG A 155 22.06 6.20 -6.91
C ARG A 155 22.40 7.69 -6.98
N ASP A 156 21.45 8.53 -7.39
CA ASP A 156 21.60 9.98 -7.40
C ASP A 156 21.99 10.47 -5.99
N SER A 157 22.99 11.34 -5.93
CA SER A 157 23.50 11.96 -4.69
C SER A 157 22.44 12.83 -4.00
N ALA A 158 21.41 13.27 -4.71
CA ALA A 158 20.27 13.99 -4.14
C ALA A 158 19.37 13.11 -3.25
N PHE A 159 19.53 11.78 -3.27
CA PHE A 159 18.79 10.90 -2.37
C PHE A 159 19.44 10.82 -0.99
N ARG A 160 18.70 11.25 0.02
CA ARG A 160 19.10 11.19 1.44
C ARG A 160 18.86 9.81 2.06
N ALA A 161 17.88 9.02 1.52
CA ALA A 161 17.61 7.66 1.94
C ALA A 161 18.05 6.65 0.86
N PRO A 162 18.59 5.46 1.25
CA PRO A 162 18.96 4.41 0.31
C PRO A 162 17.74 3.86 -0.43
N TYR A 163 17.97 3.31 -1.64
CA TYR A 163 16.91 2.61 -2.35
C TYR A 163 16.49 1.36 -1.58
N ARG A 164 15.19 1.25 -1.36
CA ARG A 164 14.52 0.02 -0.98
C ARG A 164 13.29 -0.16 -1.88
N MET A 165 13.14 -1.36 -2.42
CA MET A 165 11.92 -1.70 -3.12
C MET A 165 10.78 -1.67 -2.10
N HIS A 166 9.73 -0.93 -2.41
CA HIS A 166 8.48 -0.98 -1.67
C HIS A 166 7.32 -1.05 -2.66
N ALA A 167 6.27 -1.69 -2.27
CA ALA A 167 4.99 -1.58 -2.93
C ALA A 167 4.12 -0.62 -2.11
N GLY A 168 3.39 0.26 -2.79
CA GLY A 168 2.55 1.26 -2.12
C GLY A 168 1.52 0.67 -1.15
N ASN A 169 1.14 -0.59 -1.36
CA ASN A 169 0.18 -1.33 -0.54
C ASN A 169 0.71 -1.83 0.83
N ASN A 170 1.93 -1.49 1.20
CA ASN A 170 2.49 -1.86 2.51
C ASN A 170 3.41 -0.77 3.04
N MET A 171 2.83 0.37 3.40
CA MET A 171 3.56 1.52 3.92
C MET A 171 2.80 2.22 5.05
N ALA A 172 3.55 2.91 5.90
CA ALA A 172 3.02 3.89 6.84
C ALA A 172 3.89 5.15 6.80
N ILE A 173 3.31 6.32 7.03
CA ILE A 173 3.97 7.62 6.92
C ILE A 173 3.37 8.59 7.94
N THR A 174 4.18 9.53 8.45
CA THR A 174 3.65 10.63 9.26
C THR A 174 2.91 11.63 8.37
N ALA A 175 1.86 12.26 8.89
CA ALA A 175 1.11 13.31 8.19
C ALA A 175 2.03 14.45 7.75
N ASP A 176 2.94 14.89 8.63
CA ASP A 176 3.87 15.99 8.34
C ASP A 176 4.77 15.67 7.14
N LEU A 177 5.36 14.47 7.09
CA LEU A 177 6.18 14.05 5.95
C LEU A 177 5.35 13.93 4.67
N TYR A 178 4.13 13.39 4.78
CA TYR A 178 3.22 13.27 3.63
C TYR A 178 2.94 14.64 2.98
N LEU A 179 2.61 15.63 3.80
CA LEU A 179 2.36 16.99 3.35
C LEU A 179 3.63 17.67 2.81
N ALA A 180 4.76 17.49 3.51
CA ALA A 180 6.04 18.11 3.13
C ALA A 180 6.55 17.64 1.76
N VAL A 181 6.23 16.42 1.33
CA VAL A 181 6.61 15.91 0.00
C VAL A 181 5.54 16.15 -1.08
N GLY A 182 4.44 16.86 -0.74
CA GLY A 182 3.37 17.25 -1.65
C GLY A 182 2.36 16.15 -1.95
N GLY A 183 2.28 15.11 -1.10
CA GLY A 183 1.30 14.03 -1.20
C GLY A 183 1.56 13.01 -2.32
N MET A 184 0.63 12.08 -2.47
CA MET A 184 0.66 11.06 -3.53
C MET A 184 0.34 11.73 -4.89
N PRO A 185 1.12 11.44 -5.95
CA PRO A 185 0.80 11.95 -7.28
C PRO A 185 -0.56 11.46 -7.75
N ARG A 186 -1.39 12.36 -8.28
CA ARG A 186 -2.74 12.05 -8.81
C ARG A 186 -2.74 11.71 -10.31
N GLN A 187 -1.59 11.59 -10.92
CA GLN A 187 -1.42 11.24 -12.33
C GLN A 187 -1.45 9.71 -12.56
N PRO A 188 -1.68 9.24 -13.78
CA PRO A 188 -1.48 7.84 -14.13
C PRO A 188 -0.07 7.37 -13.76
N ALA A 189 0.07 6.08 -13.44
CA ALA A 189 1.31 5.44 -13.00
C ALA A 189 2.60 6.00 -13.67
N PRO A 190 3.76 5.96 -12.98
CA PRO A 190 4.08 5.16 -11.77
C PRO A 190 4.06 5.98 -10.47
N THR A 191 2.89 6.14 -9.86
CA THR A 191 2.68 6.98 -8.68
C THR A 191 3.56 6.62 -7.49
N ASP A 192 3.65 5.33 -7.15
CA ASP A 192 4.43 4.85 -5.99
C ASP A 192 5.94 5.13 -6.15
N GLN A 193 6.47 5.07 -7.37
CA GLN A 193 7.88 5.37 -7.63
C GLN A 193 8.17 6.86 -7.46
N ILE A 194 7.32 7.72 -8.02
CA ILE A 194 7.47 9.17 -7.91
C ILE A 194 7.39 9.58 -6.44
N PHE A 195 6.39 9.08 -5.72
CA PHE A 195 6.19 9.34 -4.30
C PHE A 195 7.40 8.91 -3.47
N ARG A 196 7.85 7.65 -3.64
CA ARG A 196 9.04 7.13 -2.99
C ARG A 196 10.28 8.00 -3.23
N ASN A 197 10.49 8.45 -4.47
CA ASN A 197 11.66 9.25 -4.82
C ASN A 197 11.58 10.66 -4.21
N ARG A 198 10.38 11.25 -4.09
CA ARG A 198 10.18 12.52 -3.36
C ARG A 198 10.57 12.34 -1.88
N ILE A 199 10.09 11.29 -1.22
CA ILE A 199 10.44 10.98 0.18
C ILE A 199 11.94 10.79 0.33
N ARG A 200 12.57 9.97 -0.52
CA ARG A 200 14.01 9.70 -0.46
C ARG A 200 14.88 10.96 -0.62
N ARG A 201 14.41 11.93 -1.41
CA ARG A 201 15.10 13.23 -1.54
C ARG A 201 14.88 14.11 -0.32
N HIS A 202 13.73 14.00 0.31
CA HIS A 202 13.35 14.85 1.42
C HIS A 202 14.02 14.45 2.74
N THR A 203 14.04 13.14 3.07
CA THR A 203 14.48 12.66 4.38
C THR A 203 15.25 11.34 4.33
N PRO A 204 16.22 11.11 5.24
CA PRO A 204 16.81 9.81 5.48
C PRO A 204 15.95 8.91 6.39
N ALA A 205 14.92 9.44 7.07
CA ALA A 205 14.11 8.76 8.08
C ALA A 205 13.10 7.77 7.47
N VAL A 206 13.60 6.84 6.65
CA VAL A 206 12.84 5.75 6.02
C VAL A 206 13.28 4.43 6.64
N ALA A 207 12.39 3.77 7.37
CA ALA A 207 12.63 2.49 8.03
C ALA A 207 12.02 1.31 7.27
N TYR A 208 12.58 0.12 7.46
CA TYR A 208 12.00 -1.13 7.00
C TYR A 208 11.63 -2.00 8.21
N SER A 209 10.36 -2.41 8.27
CA SER A 209 9.85 -3.28 9.33
C SER A 209 9.60 -4.69 8.80
N ARG A 210 10.25 -5.67 9.41
CA ARG A 210 9.99 -7.10 9.15
C ARG A 210 8.70 -7.59 9.78
N SER A 211 8.19 -6.86 10.77
CA SER A 211 6.95 -7.18 11.48
C SER A 211 5.71 -6.60 10.80
N MET A 212 5.88 -5.56 9.97
CA MET A 212 4.82 -4.98 9.16
C MET A 212 4.63 -5.82 7.89
N VAL A 213 3.93 -6.95 8.01
CA VAL A 213 3.80 -7.96 6.94
C VAL A 213 2.45 -7.86 6.27
N VAL A 214 2.44 -7.87 4.93
CA VAL A 214 1.24 -7.96 4.09
C VAL A 214 1.40 -9.14 3.13
N GLU A 215 0.36 -9.96 3.02
CA GLU A 215 0.25 -10.95 1.95
C GLU A 215 -0.45 -10.31 0.76
N ASN A 216 0.25 -10.25 -0.37
CA ASN A 216 -0.23 -9.65 -1.62
C ASN A 216 -0.86 -10.68 -2.53
N SER A 217 -1.92 -10.29 -3.23
CA SER A 217 -2.42 -11.06 -4.35
C SER A 217 -1.35 -11.23 -5.43
N ILE A 218 -1.30 -12.45 -5.98
CA ILE A 218 -0.36 -12.80 -7.05
C ILE A 218 -1.06 -12.89 -8.41
N ARG A 219 -2.27 -12.34 -8.54
CA ARG A 219 -3.05 -12.38 -9.80
C ARG A 219 -2.25 -11.90 -11.02
N ARG A 220 -1.42 -10.87 -10.88
CA ARG A 220 -0.52 -10.42 -11.95
C ARG A 220 0.50 -11.48 -12.35
N LEU A 221 1.05 -12.19 -11.37
CA LEU A 221 1.96 -13.30 -11.64
C LEU A 221 1.25 -14.46 -12.33
N ALA A 222 -0.01 -14.73 -11.95
CA ALA A 222 -0.84 -15.75 -12.58
C ALA A 222 -1.21 -15.37 -14.02
N SER A 223 -1.54 -14.08 -14.28
CA SER A 223 -1.96 -13.60 -15.60
C SER A 223 -0.81 -13.39 -16.59
N TYR A 224 0.32 -12.84 -16.14
CA TYR A 224 1.45 -12.47 -17.00
C TYR A 224 2.64 -13.44 -16.91
N GLY A 225 2.60 -14.40 -15.99
CA GLY A 225 3.74 -15.26 -15.67
C GLY A 225 4.91 -14.51 -15.05
N VAL A 226 5.99 -15.22 -14.71
CA VAL A 226 7.19 -14.63 -14.08
C VAL A 226 7.86 -13.59 -14.98
N LEU A 227 8.04 -13.91 -16.27
CA LEU A 227 8.69 -13.01 -17.24
C LEU A 227 7.86 -11.77 -17.54
N GLY A 228 6.56 -11.92 -17.74
CA GLY A 228 5.66 -10.78 -17.96
C GLY A 228 5.58 -9.85 -16.76
N THR A 229 5.50 -10.42 -15.55
CA THR A 229 5.52 -9.65 -14.30
C THR A 229 6.85 -8.94 -14.10
N ALA A 230 7.98 -9.62 -14.35
CA ALA A 230 9.30 -9.00 -14.28
C ALA A 230 9.44 -7.86 -15.29
N ARG A 231 8.98 -8.06 -16.54
CA ARG A 231 8.96 -7.03 -17.57
C ARG A 231 8.08 -5.84 -17.17
N TRP A 232 6.89 -6.08 -16.61
CA TRP A 232 6.02 -5.02 -16.11
C TRP A 232 6.71 -4.16 -15.02
N TYR A 233 7.42 -4.80 -14.08
CA TYR A 233 8.22 -4.09 -13.08
C TYR A 233 9.44 -3.38 -13.67
N LEU A 234 10.03 -3.91 -14.74
CA LEU A 234 11.18 -3.30 -15.42
C LEU A 234 10.75 -2.09 -16.25
N ASP A 235 9.64 -2.20 -16.99
CA ASP A 235 9.08 -1.13 -17.82
C ASP A 235 8.30 -0.11 -16.98
N GLN A 236 8.11 -0.39 -15.67
CA GLN A 236 7.46 0.50 -14.70
C GLN A 236 6.04 0.94 -15.10
N GLY A 237 5.34 0.11 -15.85
CA GLY A 237 3.99 0.43 -16.34
C GLY A 237 3.96 1.54 -17.40
N SER A 238 5.11 2.00 -17.91
CA SER A 238 5.19 3.11 -18.85
C SER A 238 4.82 2.76 -20.29
N ARG A 239 4.73 1.48 -20.61
CA ARG A 239 4.20 1.01 -21.92
C ARG A 239 2.89 0.30 -21.63
N GLY A 240 1.81 0.79 -22.26
CA GLY A 240 0.48 0.24 -22.19
C GLY A 240 0.41 -1.27 -22.49
N LEU A 241 0.91 -2.05 -21.54
CA LEU A 241 0.45 -3.41 -21.38
C LEU A 241 -0.95 -3.29 -20.82
N ASP A 242 -1.86 -4.03 -21.40
CA ASP A 242 -3.28 -4.12 -21.14
C ASP A 242 -3.68 -3.73 -19.71
N PRO A 243 -4.84 -3.10 -19.56
CA PRO A 243 -5.30 -2.66 -18.25
C PRO A 243 -5.15 -3.81 -17.26
N ASP A 244 -4.65 -3.46 -16.06
CA ASP A 244 -4.57 -4.33 -14.88
C ASP A 244 -5.70 -5.37 -14.93
N PRO A 245 -5.41 -6.69 -14.86
CA PRO A 245 -6.43 -7.73 -14.91
C PRO A 245 -7.33 -7.69 -13.66
N ARG A 246 -8.16 -6.67 -13.59
CA ARG A 246 -9.20 -6.46 -12.59
C ARG A 246 -10.55 -6.69 -13.21
#